data_3f122c4594727ed69bc6291957c765c6
#
_entry.id   3f122c4594727ed69bc6291957c765c6
#
_cell.length_a   1.000
_cell.length_b   1.000
_cell.length_c   1.000
_cell.angle_alpha   90.00
_cell.angle_beta   90.00
_cell.angle_gamma   90.00
#
_symmetry.space_group_name_H-M   'P 1'
#
loop_
_entity.id
_entity.type
_entity.pdbx_description
1 polymer ?
#
loop_
_entity_poly.entity_id
_entity_poly.type
_entity_poly.pdbx_seq_one_letter_code
_entity_poly.pdbx_strand_id
1 'polypeptide(L)'
;MAINEENVLNTDRLARSYKDTGYRLRKGFVSRAIQIKGLVNNIKECKYKIILCGDLNELPYSYPYFSLRGQLHNAFEKAGNGFGFTYNGKLFFLRIDNQFFSKNLEINNFMTHRNIDYSDHFPLTASYSW
;
A
#
# COMPACT_ATOMS: atom_id res chain seq x y z
N MET A 1 8.32 47.65 -18.23
CA MET A 1 7.81 46.27 -18.24
C MET A 1 7.08 46.07 -16.93
N ALA A 2 5.75 46.21 -16.91
CA ALA A 2 4.96 46.11 -15.68
C ALA A 2 4.84 44.62 -15.29
N ILE A 3 5.34 44.27 -14.12
CA ILE A 3 5.14 42.97 -13.54
C ILE A 3 3.65 42.91 -13.19
N ASN A 4 2.92 42.00 -13.82
CA ASN A 4 1.47 41.85 -13.65
C ASN A 4 1.20 41.28 -12.25
N GLU A 5 0.65 42.09 -11.35
CA GLU A 5 0.36 41.71 -9.95
C GLU A 5 -0.48 40.43 -9.86
N GLU A 6 -1.30 40.15 -10.86
CA GLU A 6 -2.12 38.95 -10.97
C GLU A 6 -1.28 37.67 -11.13
N ASN A 7 -0.16 37.75 -11.84
CA ASN A 7 0.79 36.64 -12.01
C ASN A 7 1.58 36.36 -10.73
N VAL A 8 1.91 37.38 -9.95
CA VAL A 8 2.61 37.23 -8.66
C VAL A 8 1.70 36.58 -7.62
N LEU A 9 0.43 37.02 -7.53
CA LEU A 9 -0.58 36.44 -6.66
C LEU A 9 -0.87 34.96 -6.99
N ASN A 10 -0.83 34.59 -8.27
CA ASN A 10 -1.08 33.22 -8.71
C ASN A 10 0.11 32.30 -8.39
N THR A 11 1.34 32.78 -8.54
CA THR A 11 2.55 32.03 -8.15
C THR A 11 2.63 31.83 -6.65
N ASP A 12 2.27 32.80 -5.84
CA ASP A 12 2.24 32.65 -4.37
C ASP A 12 1.18 31.68 -3.89
N ARG A 13 0.01 31.66 -4.52
CA ARG A 13 -1.06 30.68 -4.24
C ARG A 13 -0.61 29.27 -4.60
N LEU A 14 0.00 29.09 -5.76
CA LEU A 14 0.55 27.80 -6.19
C LEU A 14 1.65 27.32 -5.24
N ALA A 15 2.60 28.19 -4.85
CA ALA A 15 3.68 27.86 -3.94
C ALA A 15 3.16 27.44 -2.55
N ARG A 16 2.13 28.10 -2.02
CA ARG A 16 1.46 27.72 -0.77
C ARG A 16 0.76 26.36 -0.91
N SER A 17 0.04 26.14 -2.00
CA SER A 17 -0.64 24.87 -2.28
C SER A 17 0.36 23.70 -2.34
N TYR A 18 1.53 23.87 -2.99
CA TYR A 18 2.57 22.84 -3.03
C TYR A 18 3.18 22.58 -1.65
N LYS A 19 3.42 23.62 -0.85
CA LYS A 19 3.93 23.47 0.53
C LYS A 19 2.93 22.73 1.42
N ASP A 20 1.64 23.08 1.34
CA ASP A 20 0.58 22.43 2.12
C ASP A 20 0.41 20.96 1.70
N THR A 21 0.44 20.68 0.40
CA THR A 21 0.38 19.31 -0.12
C THR A 21 1.59 18.49 0.33
N GLY A 22 2.80 19.06 0.23
CA GLY A 22 4.02 18.41 0.71
C GLY A 22 3.99 18.12 2.22
N TYR A 23 3.50 19.07 3.01
CA TYR A 23 3.33 18.87 4.45
C TYR A 23 2.34 17.76 4.79
N ARG A 24 1.18 17.72 4.13
CA ARG A 24 0.16 16.68 4.32
C ARG A 24 0.68 15.30 3.93
N LEU A 25 1.38 15.20 2.80
CA LEU A 25 2.02 13.94 2.36
C LEU A 25 3.03 13.46 3.39
N ARG A 26 3.94 14.34 3.83
CA ARG A 26 4.96 14.01 4.84
C ARG A 26 4.31 13.54 6.14
N LYS A 27 3.28 14.24 6.63
CA LYS A 27 2.54 13.84 7.82
C LYS A 27 1.88 12.47 7.67
N GLY A 28 1.31 12.20 6.50
CA GLY A 28 0.75 10.89 6.16
C GLY A 28 1.81 9.77 6.18
N PHE A 29 2.98 10.00 5.59
CA PHE A 29 4.09 9.03 5.61
C PHE A 29 4.59 8.74 7.03
N VAL A 30 4.79 9.77 7.85
CA VAL A 30 5.24 9.62 9.25
C VAL A 30 4.20 8.84 10.06
N SER A 31 2.91 9.18 9.93
CA SER A 31 1.82 8.48 10.63
C SER A 31 1.77 7.00 10.25
N ARG A 32 1.85 6.68 8.95
CA ARG A 32 1.89 5.29 8.47
C ARG A 32 3.11 4.54 8.97
N ALA A 33 4.29 5.17 8.98
CA ALA A 33 5.50 4.55 9.50
C ALA A 33 5.37 4.17 10.98
N ILE A 34 4.73 5.01 11.80
CA ILE A 34 4.47 4.72 13.21
C ILE A 34 3.49 3.55 13.34
N GLN A 35 2.39 3.56 12.57
CA GLN A 35 1.40 2.47 12.57
C GLN A 35 2.02 1.14 12.17
N ILE A 36 2.83 1.12 11.12
CA ILE A 36 3.53 -0.09 10.66
C ILE A 36 4.53 -0.60 11.70
N LYS A 37 5.24 0.29 12.37
CA LYS A 37 6.17 -0.10 13.45
C LYS A 37 5.42 -0.79 14.59
N GLY A 38 4.28 -0.26 15.01
CA GLY A 38 3.41 -0.90 16.01
C GLY A 38 2.91 -2.26 15.55
N LEU A 39 2.44 -2.36 14.31
CA LEU A 39 1.99 -3.63 13.71
C LEU A 39 3.12 -4.68 13.65
N VAL A 40 4.31 -4.28 13.23
CA VAL A 40 5.49 -5.18 13.20
C VAL A 40 5.84 -5.68 14.59
N ASN A 41 5.75 -4.85 15.63
CA ASN A 41 5.97 -5.29 17.01
C ASN A 41 4.92 -6.33 17.44
N ASN A 42 3.64 -6.07 17.15
CA ASN A 42 2.57 -7.03 17.45
C ASN A 42 2.77 -8.36 16.71
N ILE A 43 3.23 -8.34 15.46
CA ILE A 43 3.55 -9.54 14.67
C ILE A 43 4.67 -10.33 15.36
N LYS A 44 5.73 -9.66 15.82
CA LYS A 44 6.87 -10.31 16.50
C LYS A 44 6.49 -10.98 17.82
N GLU A 45 5.57 -10.37 18.55
CA GLU A 45 5.09 -10.87 19.84
C GLU A 45 4.00 -11.94 19.71
N CYS A 46 3.37 -12.04 18.53
CA CYS A 46 2.30 -12.99 18.28
C CYS A 46 2.83 -14.43 18.22
N LYS A 47 2.28 -15.28 19.06
CA LYS A 47 2.62 -16.72 19.12
C LYS A 47 1.81 -17.58 18.15
N TYR A 48 0.83 -16.99 17.51
CA TYR A 48 -0.07 -17.68 16.58
C TYR A 48 0.35 -17.49 15.13
N LYS A 49 -0.16 -18.32 14.24
CA LYS A 49 -0.04 -18.14 12.81
C LYS A 49 -0.84 -16.90 12.38
N ILE A 50 -0.29 -16.08 11.52
CA ILE A 50 -0.86 -14.80 11.11
C ILE A 50 -1.18 -14.87 9.63
N ILE A 51 -2.35 -14.38 9.25
CA ILE A 51 -2.70 -13.94 7.91
C ILE A 51 -3.13 -12.49 8.05
N LEU A 52 -2.40 -11.58 7.42
CA LEU A 52 -2.64 -10.14 7.44
C LEU A 52 -3.08 -9.69 6.05
N CYS A 53 -4.29 -9.17 5.95
CA CYS A 53 -4.84 -8.63 4.71
C CYS A 53 -5.11 -7.14 4.85
N GLY A 54 -4.83 -6.36 3.82
CA GLY A 54 -5.15 -4.95 3.85
C GLY A 54 -4.67 -4.17 2.64
N ASP A 55 -5.31 -3.03 2.46
CA ASP A 55 -4.88 -1.98 1.57
C ASP A 55 -3.81 -1.15 2.29
N LEU A 56 -2.59 -1.18 1.77
CA LEU A 56 -1.48 -0.40 2.31
C LEU A 56 -1.49 1.04 1.78
N ASN A 57 -2.28 1.34 0.75
CA ASN A 57 -2.22 2.60 -0.01
C ASN A 57 -0.78 2.98 -0.43
N GLU A 58 0.08 1.98 -0.57
CA GLU A 58 1.51 2.13 -0.84
C GLU A 58 1.92 1.17 -1.96
N LEU A 59 2.82 1.63 -2.80
CA LEU A 59 3.39 0.78 -3.84
C LEU A 59 4.21 -0.36 -3.23
N PRO A 60 4.33 -1.50 -3.93
CA PRO A 60 5.35 -2.48 -3.63
C PRO A 60 6.71 -1.79 -3.53
N TYR A 61 7.54 -2.27 -2.59
CA TYR A 61 8.87 -1.68 -2.31
C TYR A 61 8.86 -0.37 -1.48
N SER A 62 7.71 0.02 -0.92
CA SER A 62 7.65 1.07 0.09
C SER A 62 8.15 0.59 1.47
N TYR A 63 8.42 1.53 2.38
CA TYR A 63 8.82 1.20 3.75
C TYR A 63 7.81 0.30 4.49
N PRO A 64 6.48 0.55 4.45
CA PRO A 64 5.48 -0.35 5.01
C PRO A 64 5.57 -1.77 4.44
N TYR A 65 5.68 -1.88 3.13
CA TYR A 65 5.75 -3.17 2.44
C TYR A 65 6.97 -3.97 2.89
N PHE A 66 8.17 -3.39 2.88
CA PHE A 66 9.39 -4.07 3.31
C PHE A 66 9.40 -4.42 4.79
N SER A 67 8.82 -3.55 5.64
CA SER A 67 8.72 -3.81 7.07
C SER A 67 7.90 -5.05 7.37
N LEU A 68 6.76 -5.23 6.69
CA LEU A 68 5.91 -6.41 6.81
C LEU A 68 6.57 -7.64 6.18
N ARG A 69 7.15 -7.50 4.98
CA ARG A 69 7.86 -8.57 4.27
C ARG A 69 9.05 -9.12 5.06
N GLY A 70 9.69 -8.32 5.89
CA GLY A 70 10.75 -8.76 6.79
C GLY A 70 10.28 -9.77 7.83
N GLN A 71 9.03 -9.70 8.26
CA GLN A 71 8.44 -10.58 9.28
C GLN A 71 7.63 -11.73 8.67
N LEU A 72 6.93 -11.49 7.57
CA LEU A 72 5.96 -12.36 6.92
C LEU A 72 6.34 -12.62 5.46
N HIS A 73 5.76 -13.62 4.86
CA HIS A 73 5.77 -13.79 3.41
C HIS A 73 4.65 -12.97 2.77
N ASN A 74 4.88 -12.39 1.58
CA ASN A 74 3.82 -11.80 0.78
C ASN A 74 3.19 -12.85 -0.13
N ALA A 75 1.86 -12.94 -0.14
CA ALA A 75 1.12 -13.96 -0.87
C ALA A 75 1.30 -13.86 -2.40
N PHE A 76 1.26 -12.64 -2.94
CA PHE A 76 1.50 -12.43 -4.36
C PHE A 76 2.92 -12.84 -4.78
N GLU A 77 3.95 -12.50 -4.00
CA GLU A 77 5.33 -12.89 -4.30
C GLU A 77 5.54 -14.40 -4.32
N LYS A 78 4.76 -15.13 -3.52
CA LYS A 78 4.90 -16.59 -3.40
C LYS A 78 4.07 -17.38 -4.40
N ALA A 79 2.88 -16.91 -4.74
CA ALA A 79 1.91 -17.67 -5.55
C ALA A 79 1.12 -16.82 -6.56
N GLY A 80 1.43 -15.51 -6.67
CA GLY A 80 0.77 -14.64 -7.64
C GLY A 80 1.30 -14.79 -9.05
N ASN A 81 0.48 -14.44 -10.02
CA ASN A 81 0.80 -14.44 -11.43
C ASN A 81 0.60 -13.06 -12.06
N GLY A 82 1.43 -12.74 -13.07
CA GLY A 82 1.37 -11.49 -13.80
C GLY A 82 1.80 -10.29 -12.96
N PHE A 83 1.22 -9.13 -13.20
CA PHE A 83 1.58 -7.87 -12.53
C PHE A 83 0.91 -7.68 -11.16
N GLY A 84 -0.20 -8.40 -10.90
CA GLY A 84 -0.91 -8.36 -9.62
C GLY A 84 -1.56 -7.02 -9.29
N PHE A 85 -1.95 -6.24 -10.30
CA PHE A 85 -2.63 -4.97 -10.07
C PHE A 85 -3.96 -5.20 -9.36
N THR A 86 -4.17 -4.47 -8.26
CA THR A 86 -5.35 -4.61 -7.39
C THR A 86 -6.30 -3.42 -7.47
N TYR A 87 -5.83 -2.28 -7.99
CA TYR A 87 -6.62 -1.07 -8.12
C TYR A 87 -7.22 -0.95 -9.53
N ASN A 88 -8.53 -0.70 -9.62
CA ASN A 88 -9.31 -0.56 -10.86
C ASN A 88 -9.70 0.88 -11.17
N GLY A 89 -8.97 1.86 -10.65
CA GLY A 89 -9.20 3.28 -10.91
C GLY A 89 -8.33 3.83 -12.04
N LYS A 90 -8.20 5.16 -12.08
CA LYS A 90 -7.40 5.86 -13.11
C LYS A 90 -5.94 5.40 -13.18
N LEU A 91 -5.37 4.98 -12.05
CA LEU A 91 -4.02 4.45 -11.94
C LEU A 91 -4.06 2.91 -11.86
N PHE A 92 -4.61 2.27 -12.86
CA PHE A 92 -4.89 0.83 -12.94
C PHE A 92 -3.68 -0.10 -12.76
N PHE A 93 -2.48 0.44 -12.75
CA PHE A 93 -1.21 -0.30 -12.60
C PHE A 93 -0.73 -0.40 -11.14
N LEU A 94 -1.59 -0.11 -10.15
CA LEU A 94 -1.23 -0.14 -8.74
C LEU A 94 -1.57 -1.49 -8.12
N ARG A 95 -0.61 -2.04 -7.37
CA ARG A 95 -0.81 -3.16 -6.44
C ARG A 95 -0.67 -2.63 -5.02
N ILE A 96 -1.78 -2.20 -4.44
CA ILE A 96 -1.85 -1.59 -3.11
C ILE A 96 -2.48 -2.49 -2.05
N ASP A 97 -3.29 -3.45 -2.49
CA ASP A 97 -3.87 -4.47 -1.61
C ASP A 97 -2.93 -5.66 -1.50
N ASN A 98 -2.72 -6.12 -0.29
CA ASN A 98 -1.76 -7.17 -0.01
C ASN A 98 -2.31 -8.19 1.00
N GLN A 99 -1.83 -9.43 0.86
CA GLN A 99 -1.94 -10.46 1.88
C GLN A 99 -0.53 -10.89 2.29
N PHE A 100 -0.27 -10.87 3.59
CA PHE A 100 0.96 -11.39 4.17
C PHE A 100 0.62 -12.55 5.10
N PHE A 101 1.51 -13.52 5.22
CA PHE A 101 1.29 -14.70 6.03
C PHE A 101 2.56 -15.17 6.73
N SER A 102 2.38 -15.87 7.85
CA SER A 102 3.47 -16.41 8.66
C SER A 102 4.36 -17.36 7.86
N LYS A 103 5.66 -17.33 8.12
CA LYS A 103 6.67 -18.14 7.42
C LYS A 103 6.51 -19.65 7.60
N ASN A 104 5.74 -20.07 8.59
CA ASN A 104 5.38 -21.46 8.90
C ASN A 104 4.02 -21.88 8.35
N LEU A 105 3.43 -21.08 7.46
CA LEU A 105 2.30 -21.44 6.62
C LEU A 105 2.78 -21.67 5.19
N GLU A 106 2.10 -22.54 4.47
CA GLU A 106 2.28 -22.72 3.03
C GLU A 106 1.11 -22.08 2.29
N ILE A 107 1.40 -21.40 1.20
CA ILE A 107 0.38 -20.86 0.32
C ILE A 107 0.15 -21.83 -0.84
N ASN A 108 -1.10 -22.26 -1.03
CA ASN A 108 -1.47 -23.19 -2.09
C ASN A 108 -1.91 -22.47 -3.35
N ASN A 109 -2.59 -21.33 -3.20
CA ASN A 109 -3.10 -20.53 -4.31
C ASN A 109 -3.23 -19.06 -3.92
N PHE A 110 -3.06 -18.18 -4.91
CA PHE A 110 -3.35 -16.75 -4.80
C PHE A 110 -3.96 -16.26 -6.11
N MET A 111 -5.03 -15.48 -6.04
CA MET A 111 -5.71 -14.95 -7.22
C MET A 111 -6.20 -13.52 -6.99
N THR A 112 -5.99 -12.67 -8.00
CA THR A 112 -6.63 -11.36 -8.14
C THR A 112 -7.81 -11.49 -9.11
N HIS A 113 -9.02 -11.23 -8.62
CA HIS A 113 -10.27 -11.41 -9.41
C HIS A 113 -10.59 -10.17 -10.24
N ARG A 114 -9.90 -9.99 -11.36
CA ARG A 114 -10.06 -8.83 -12.24
C ARG A 114 -11.38 -8.82 -13.05
N ASN A 115 -12.11 -9.90 -13.03
CA ASN A 115 -13.44 -10.03 -13.62
C ASN A 115 -14.56 -9.55 -12.68
N ILE A 116 -14.24 -9.15 -11.44
CA ILE A 116 -15.17 -8.62 -10.45
C ILE A 116 -14.88 -7.13 -10.29
N ASP A 117 -15.78 -6.28 -10.75
CA ASP A 117 -15.63 -4.84 -10.89
C ASP A 117 -16.66 -4.02 -10.07
N TYR A 118 -17.16 -4.59 -8.97
CA TYR A 118 -18.11 -3.90 -8.08
C TYR A 118 -17.48 -2.79 -7.22
N SER A 119 -16.16 -2.65 -7.25
CA SER A 119 -15.38 -1.68 -6.51
C SER A 119 -14.22 -1.18 -7.38
N ASP A 120 -13.60 -0.09 -6.98
CA ASP A 120 -12.31 0.37 -7.51
C ASP A 120 -11.11 -0.47 -7.02
N HIS A 121 -11.36 -1.52 -6.25
CA HIS A 121 -10.39 -2.55 -5.88
C HIS A 121 -10.86 -3.92 -6.33
N PHE A 122 -9.96 -4.72 -6.91
CA PHE A 122 -10.22 -6.11 -7.24
C PHE A 122 -10.10 -7.00 -6.00
N PRO A 123 -11.03 -7.94 -5.79
CA PRO A 123 -10.92 -8.91 -4.71
C PRO A 123 -9.67 -9.79 -4.85
N LEU A 124 -9.04 -10.08 -3.71
CA LEU A 124 -7.93 -11.02 -3.59
C LEU A 124 -8.37 -12.24 -2.82
N THR A 125 -8.05 -13.43 -3.30
CA THR A 125 -8.23 -14.67 -2.58
C THR A 125 -6.94 -15.45 -2.49
N ALA A 126 -6.72 -16.12 -1.36
CA ALA A 126 -5.63 -17.06 -1.18
C ALA A 126 -6.08 -18.25 -0.33
N SER A 127 -5.44 -19.38 -0.53
CA SER A 127 -5.60 -20.56 0.32
C SER A 127 -4.28 -20.96 0.94
N TYR A 128 -4.32 -21.32 2.20
CA TYR A 128 -3.16 -21.66 3.01
C TYR A 128 -3.32 -23.02 3.66
N SER A 129 -2.18 -23.69 3.91
CA SER A 129 -2.09 -24.92 4.69
C SER A 129 -1.00 -24.81 5.76
N TRP A 130 -1.04 -25.71 6.76
CA TRP A 130 -0.10 -25.79 7.88
C TRP A 130 0.20 -27.23 8.27
#